data_fdb7a0388bf95df48c965ed62d6645d0
#
_entry.id   fdb7a0388bf95df48c965ed62d6645d0
#
_cell.length_a   1.000
_cell.length_b   1.000
_cell.length_c   1.000
_cell.angle_alpha   90.00
_cell.angle_beta   90.00
_cell.angle_gamma   90.00
#
_symmetry.space_group_name_H-M   'P 1'
#
loop_
_entity.id
_entity.type
_entity.pdbx_description
1 polymer ?
#
loop_
_entity_poly.entity_id
_entity_poly.type
_entity_poly.pdbx_seq_one_letter_code
_entity_poly.pdbx_strand_id
1 'polypeptide(L)'
;MKKTLSIIALSVMAFGMVSCKKENKETAGTETAATTTDSTAAAPAITGDSAAVAPASEQATAAASASKQPLTTVALSGSNFDFGKIKKGEKVQHVYEITNTGSNPLVISEVKPGCGCTVPDFTKEPIMPGKKGKITLHFDSTNFEGNVSKFADVFANVEKMPIKLTFTANIQP
;
A
#
# COMPACT_ATOMS: atom_id res chain seq x y z
N MET A 1 -40.94 30.22 2.04
CA MET A 1 -42.21 29.63 1.56
C MET A 1 -41.91 28.89 0.26
N LYS A 2 -42.27 27.69 0.20
CA LYS A 2 -42.42 26.66 -0.84
C LYS A 2 -41.52 25.43 -0.63
N LYS A 3 -42.17 24.52 0.07
CA LYS A 3 -41.80 23.11 0.18
C LYS A 3 -42.10 22.42 -1.17
N THR A 4 -41.18 21.65 -1.71
CA THR A 4 -41.53 20.62 -2.67
C THR A 4 -40.92 19.29 -2.21
N LEU A 5 -41.82 18.45 -1.69
CA LEU A 5 -41.60 17.00 -1.55
C LEU A 5 -41.54 16.40 -2.96
N SER A 6 -40.60 15.56 -3.23
CA SER A 6 -40.68 14.61 -4.33
C SER A 6 -40.28 13.22 -3.82
N ILE A 7 -41.29 12.40 -3.68
CA ILE A 7 -41.29 10.99 -3.38
C ILE A 7 -41.25 10.27 -4.73
N ILE A 8 -40.26 9.42 -4.99
CA ILE A 8 -40.32 8.35 -6.03
C ILE A 8 -39.40 7.26 -5.52
N ALA A 9 -39.94 6.21 -4.96
CA ALA A 9 -40.41 4.94 -5.51
C ALA A 9 -39.29 3.90 -5.60
N LEU A 10 -39.51 2.86 -4.79
CA LEU A 10 -38.90 1.54 -4.75
C LEU A 10 -38.69 0.94 -6.14
N SER A 11 -37.54 0.35 -6.36
CA SER A 11 -37.38 -0.76 -7.28
C SER A 11 -36.57 -1.88 -6.65
N VAL A 12 -37.27 -2.92 -6.25
CA VAL A 12 -36.77 -4.23 -5.85
C VAL A 12 -36.42 -4.98 -7.13
N MET A 13 -35.16 -5.41 -7.29
CA MET A 13 -34.81 -6.49 -8.21
C MET A 13 -33.94 -7.51 -7.49
N ALA A 14 -34.58 -8.60 -7.15
CA ALA A 14 -33.97 -9.85 -6.76
C ALA A 14 -33.53 -10.60 -8.03
N PHE A 15 -32.30 -11.03 -8.10
CA PHE A 15 -31.78 -12.11 -8.95
C PHE A 15 -30.51 -12.57 -8.23
N GLY A 16 -30.38 -13.79 -7.76
CA GLY A 16 -30.47 -15.05 -8.47
C GLY A 16 -29.16 -15.75 -8.09
N MET A 17 -29.24 -16.72 -7.16
CA MET A 17 -28.10 -17.57 -6.72
C MET A 17 -27.67 -18.46 -7.90
N VAL A 18 -26.37 -18.50 -8.19
CA VAL A 18 -25.75 -19.64 -8.85
C VAL A 18 -24.61 -20.13 -7.97
N SER A 19 -24.91 -21.22 -7.30
CA SER A 19 -23.97 -22.09 -6.60
C SER A 19 -23.25 -22.94 -7.65
N CYS A 20 -21.92 -22.84 -7.71
CA CYS A 20 -21.09 -23.86 -8.33
C CYS A 20 -20.11 -24.40 -7.29
N LYS A 21 -20.55 -25.48 -6.67
CA LYS A 21 -19.76 -26.45 -5.93
C LYS A 21 -18.89 -27.22 -6.92
N LYS A 22 -17.59 -27.20 -6.79
CA LYS A 22 -16.70 -28.15 -7.45
C LYS A 22 -15.83 -28.83 -6.40
N GLU A 23 -16.28 -30.03 -6.05
CA GLU A 23 -15.47 -31.04 -5.41
C GLU A 23 -14.33 -31.42 -6.34
N ASN A 24 -13.13 -31.55 -5.85
CA ASN A 24 -12.14 -32.43 -6.46
C ASN A 24 -11.38 -33.24 -5.41
N LYS A 25 -11.69 -34.44 -5.43
CA LYS A 25 -11.27 -35.76 -5.00
C LYS A 25 -9.78 -35.93 -4.77
N GLU A 26 -9.47 -36.48 -3.60
CA GLU A 26 -8.20 -37.12 -3.22
C GLU A 26 -7.79 -38.19 -4.20
N THR A 27 -6.50 -38.30 -4.40
CA THR A 27 -5.89 -39.60 -4.73
C THR A 27 -4.52 -39.70 -4.03
N ALA A 28 -4.44 -40.65 -3.14
CA ALA A 28 -3.25 -41.14 -2.46
C ALA A 28 -2.39 -41.98 -3.40
N GLY A 29 -1.09 -42.04 -3.11
CA GLY A 29 -0.10 -42.96 -3.67
C GLY A 29 1.27 -42.56 -3.18
N THR A 30 1.75 -43.03 -2.11
CA THR A 30 2.49 -44.18 -1.66
C THR A 30 3.85 -44.39 -2.35
N GLU A 31 4.92 -44.33 -1.47
CA GLU A 31 6.21 -45.03 -1.41
C GLU A 31 7.19 -44.92 -2.62
N THR A 32 8.49 -44.75 -2.45
CA THR A 32 9.43 -45.60 -1.70
C THR A 32 10.88 -45.09 -1.90
N ALA A 33 11.68 -45.12 -0.82
CA ALA A 33 13.08 -45.54 -0.63
C ALA A 33 14.25 -44.79 -1.30
N ALA A 34 15.03 -44.22 -0.46
CA ALA A 34 16.45 -44.44 -0.15
C ALA A 34 17.42 -44.71 -1.31
N THR A 35 18.52 -43.96 -1.32
CA THR A 35 19.87 -44.49 -1.35
C THR A 35 20.92 -43.42 -1.00
N THR A 36 21.72 -43.73 0.00
CA THR A 36 22.94 -43.17 0.53
C THR A 36 24.07 -43.25 -0.51
N THR A 37 24.98 -42.29 -0.53
CA THR A 37 26.46 -42.39 -0.65
C THR A 37 27.03 -40.98 -0.60
N ASP A 38 27.69 -40.55 0.41
CA ASP A 38 29.10 -40.57 0.82
C ASP A 38 30.09 -40.23 -0.31
N SER A 39 30.82 -39.16 -0.11
CA SER A 39 32.24 -38.94 -0.34
C SER A 39 32.62 -37.46 -0.15
N THR A 40 33.18 -37.14 0.99
CA THR A 40 34.56 -36.80 1.34
C THR A 40 35.29 -35.77 0.47
N ALA A 41 35.69 -34.71 1.20
CA ALA A 41 36.94 -33.94 1.14
C ALA A 41 37.16 -32.94 0.01
N ALA A 42 37.31 -31.69 0.35
CA ALA A 42 38.54 -30.94 0.48
C ALA A 42 38.24 -29.42 0.46
N ALA A 43 38.59 -28.75 1.52
CA ALA A 43 38.82 -27.31 1.51
C ALA A 43 40.14 -27.00 0.78
N PRO A 44 40.27 -25.82 0.18
CA PRO A 44 41.26 -24.93 0.70
C PRO A 44 40.72 -23.52 1.04
N ALA A 45 41.25 -23.03 2.14
CA ALA A 45 41.18 -21.65 2.59
C ALA A 45 41.81 -20.71 1.56
N ILE A 46 41.08 -19.60 1.27
CA ILE A 46 41.73 -18.39 0.81
C ILE A 46 41.20 -17.24 1.66
N THR A 47 42.11 -16.70 2.42
CA THR A 47 42.08 -15.40 3.11
C THR A 47 41.88 -14.29 2.12
N GLY A 48 41.10 -13.30 2.51
CA GLY A 48 41.20 -12.00 1.83
C GLY A 48 39.94 -11.15 1.91
N ASP A 49 40.07 -10.22 2.82
CA ASP A 49 39.62 -8.85 2.77
C ASP A 49 38.13 -8.51 3.06
N SER A 50 38.06 -7.97 4.22
CA SER A 50 36.93 -7.23 4.79
C SER A 50 36.76 -5.94 4.03
N ALA A 51 35.73 -5.83 3.20
CA ALA A 51 35.20 -4.54 2.80
C ALA A 51 33.72 -4.54 3.14
N ALA A 52 33.43 -3.94 4.28
CA ALA A 52 32.10 -3.53 4.67
C ALA A 52 31.60 -2.47 3.66
N VAL A 53 30.78 -2.90 2.72
CA VAL A 53 29.99 -1.98 1.92
C VAL A 53 28.61 -1.91 2.58
N ALA A 54 28.39 -0.82 3.29
CA ALA A 54 27.09 -0.43 3.77
C ALA A 54 26.11 -0.28 2.58
N PRO A 55 24.87 -0.81 2.65
CA PRO A 55 23.86 -0.53 1.64
C PRO A 55 23.28 0.86 1.87
N ALA A 56 23.94 1.86 1.32
CA ALA A 56 23.44 3.23 1.30
C ALA A 56 23.28 3.67 -0.15
N SER A 57 22.36 3.10 -0.91
CA SER A 57 22.00 3.69 -2.20
C SER A 57 20.68 3.23 -2.85
N GLU A 58 19.76 2.59 -2.16
CA GLU A 58 18.44 2.35 -2.76
C GLU A 58 17.47 3.55 -2.63
N GLN A 59 17.83 4.55 -1.84
CA GLN A 59 17.01 5.73 -1.58
C GLN A 59 17.08 6.79 -2.68
N ALA A 60 18.06 6.73 -3.57
CA ALA A 60 18.26 7.74 -4.63
C ALA A 60 17.57 7.40 -5.95
N THR A 61 17.17 6.14 -6.18
CA THR A 61 16.64 5.70 -7.47
C THR A 61 15.15 5.98 -7.66
N ALA A 62 14.33 5.98 -6.58
CA ALA A 62 12.91 6.25 -6.69
C ALA A 62 12.61 7.75 -6.93
N ALA A 63 13.34 8.65 -6.25
CA ALA A 63 13.24 10.08 -6.49
C ALA A 63 13.76 10.48 -7.88
N ALA A 64 14.77 9.77 -8.41
CA ALA A 64 15.31 10.00 -9.75
C ALA A 64 14.37 9.55 -10.88
N SER A 65 13.48 8.60 -10.63
CA SER A 65 12.49 8.15 -11.62
C SER A 65 11.33 9.13 -11.77
N ALA A 66 10.94 9.84 -10.69
CA ALA A 66 9.93 10.89 -10.75
C ALA A 66 10.40 12.14 -11.50
N SER A 67 11.71 12.44 -11.47
CA SER A 67 12.28 13.64 -12.09
C SER A 67 12.43 13.57 -13.62
N LYS A 68 12.19 12.42 -14.26
CA LYS A 68 12.26 12.26 -15.73
C LYS A 68 10.90 12.40 -16.43
N GLN A 69 9.82 12.47 -15.67
CA GLN A 69 8.46 12.59 -16.20
C GLN A 69 8.06 14.07 -16.28
N PRO A 70 7.28 14.49 -17.30
CA PRO A 70 6.76 15.85 -17.34
C PRO A 70 5.89 16.10 -16.10
N LEU A 71 6.09 17.26 -15.47
CA LEU A 71 5.37 17.63 -14.26
C LEU A 71 3.86 17.78 -14.51
N THR A 72 3.08 17.47 -13.52
CA THR A 72 1.62 17.67 -13.51
C THR A 72 1.18 18.33 -12.20
N THR A 73 -0.11 18.66 -12.10
CA THR A 73 -0.72 19.20 -10.89
C THR A 73 -1.73 18.21 -10.32
N VAL A 74 -1.92 18.26 -9.00
CA VAL A 74 -2.80 17.33 -8.31
C VAL A 74 -3.69 18.04 -7.29
N ALA A 75 -4.84 17.45 -7.04
CA ALA A 75 -5.70 17.77 -5.91
C ALA A 75 -5.90 16.51 -5.07
N LEU A 76 -5.83 16.67 -3.74
CA LEU A 76 -6.15 15.61 -2.78
C LEU A 76 -7.56 15.83 -2.23
N SER A 77 -8.29 14.75 -1.99
CA SER A 77 -9.58 14.81 -1.27
C SER A 77 -9.42 15.21 0.20
N GLY A 78 -8.23 15.01 0.74
CA GLY A 78 -7.77 15.37 2.07
C GLY A 78 -6.36 14.86 2.27
N SER A 79 -5.57 15.55 3.08
CA SER A 79 -4.21 15.15 3.44
C SER A 79 -4.09 14.63 4.87
N ASN A 80 -5.17 14.76 5.64
CA ASN A 80 -5.23 14.32 7.03
C ASN A 80 -6.51 13.51 7.26
N PHE A 81 -6.41 12.45 8.10
CA PHE A 81 -7.53 11.62 8.49
C PHE A 81 -7.44 11.27 9.98
N ASP A 82 -8.58 11.22 10.67
CA ASP A 82 -8.65 10.81 12.07
C ASP A 82 -9.47 9.52 12.18
N PHE A 83 -8.83 8.44 12.66
CA PHE A 83 -9.50 7.18 12.96
C PHE A 83 -10.34 7.24 14.24
N GLY A 84 -10.18 8.30 15.05
CA GLY A 84 -10.82 8.39 16.34
C GLY A 84 -10.31 7.36 17.33
N LYS A 85 -11.21 6.76 18.12
CA LYS A 85 -10.88 5.73 19.11
C LYS A 85 -10.83 4.36 18.45
N ILE A 86 -9.70 3.68 18.56
CA ILE A 86 -9.48 2.31 18.10
C ILE A 86 -8.93 1.45 19.25
N LYS A 87 -9.07 0.13 19.17
CA LYS A 87 -8.52 -0.79 20.17
C LYS A 87 -7.05 -1.11 19.88
N LYS A 88 -6.28 -1.37 20.94
CA LYS A 88 -4.92 -1.89 20.79
C LYS A 88 -4.92 -3.22 20.04
N GLY A 89 -4.04 -3.35 19.03
CA GLY A 89 -3.98 -4.51 18.16
C GLY A 89 -4.94 -4.46 16.96
N GLU A 90 -5.78 -3.43 16.87
CA GLU A 90 -6.66 -3.24 15.74
C GLU A 90 -5.86 -2.79 14.51
N LYS A 91 -6.17 -3.38 13.35
CA LYS A 91 -5.61 -2.98 12.05
C LYS A 91 -6.64 -2.16 11.31
N VAL A 92 -6.30 -0.91 11.07
CA VAL A 92 -7.18 0.04 10.38
C VAL A 92 -6.54 0.52 9.08
N GLN A 93 -7.37 0.99 8.15
CA GLN A 93 -6.90 1.53 6.89
C GLN A 93 -7.70 2.74 6.47
N HIS A 94 -7.05 3.65 5.74
CA HIS A 94 -7.72 4.77 5.10
C HIS A 94 -7.24 4.94 3.67
N VAL A 95 -8.17 5.32 2.79
CA VAL A 95 -7.91 5.57 1.37
C VAL A 95 -7.93 7.06 1.11
N TYR A 96 -6.80 7.62 0.72
CA TYR A 96 -6.68 8.97 0.20
C TYR A 96 -6.89 8.95 -1.31
N GLU A 97 -7.74 9.83 -1.83
CA GLU A 97 -7.90 10.01 -3.26
C GLU A 97 -7.03 11.16 -3.75
N ILE A 98 -6.28 10.92 -4.81
CA ILE A 98 -5.49 11.91 -5.53
C ILE A 98 -6.07 12.07 -6.93
N THR A 99 -6.38 13.30 -7.33
CA THR A 99 -6.91 13.62 -8.66
C THR A 99 -5.83 14.33 -9.46
N ASN A 100 -5.56 13.85 -10.66
CA ASN A 100 -4.68 14.54 -11.59
C ASN A 100 -5.43 15.73 -12.20
N THR A 101 -5.08 16.94 -11.82
CA THR A 101 -5.68 18.19 -12.31
C THR A 101 -4.86 18.87 -13.40
N GLY A 102 -3.68 18.30 -13.72
CA GLY A 102 -2.81 18.81 -14.76
C GLY A 102 -3.08 18.18 -16.13
N SER A 103 -2.22 18.51 -17.09
CA SER A 103 -2.32 18.05 -18.49
C SER A 103 -1.46 16.82 -18.81
N ASN A 104 -0.49 16.49 -17.95
CA ASN A 104 0.38 15.32 -18.12
C ASN A 104 -0.07 14.17 -17.23
N PRO A 105 0.22 12.90 -17.58
CA PRO A 105 -0.05 11.76 -16.71
C PRO A 105 0.64 11.91 -15.36
N LEU A 106 -0.07 11.64 -14.27
CA LEU A 106 0.47 11.60 -12.92
C LEU A 106 1.01 10.19 -12.64
N VAL A 107 2.26 10.11 -12.24
CA VAL A 107 2.92 8.86 -11.84
C VAL A 107 3.35 8.97 -10.39
N ILE A 108 2.80 8.12 -9.55
CA ILE A 108 3.23 7.96 -8.16
C ILE A 108 4.41 6.99 -8.19
N SER A 109 5.60 7.45 -7.81
CA SER A 109 6.82 6.64 -7.83
C SER A 109 7.01 5.86 -6.54
N GLU A 110 6.65 6.46 -5.41
CA GLU A 110 6.85 5.87 -4.08
C GLU A 110 5.87 6.48 -3.08
N VAL A 111 5.50 5.68 -2.08
CA VAL A 111 4.83 6.16 -0.85
C VAL A 111 5.64 5.64 0.34
N LYS A 112 6.29 6.56 1.06
CA LYS A 112 7.19 6.24 2.17
C LYS A 112 6.55 6.56 3.51
N PRO A 113 6.16 5.55 4.30
CA PRO A 113 5.62 5.78 5.63
C PRO A 113 6.71 6.19 6.61
N GLY A 114 6.35 7.01 7.62
CA GLY A 114 7.26 7.46 8.67
C GLY A 114 7.64 6.39 9.69
N CYS A 115 7.00 5.20 9.66
CA CYS A 115 7.31 4.07 10.54
C CYS A 115 6.97 2.74 9.85
N GLY A 116 7.59 1.64 10.32
CA GLY A 116 7.27 0.28 9.90
C GLY A 116 5.88 -0.23 10.34
N CYS A 117 5.14 0.58 11.11
CA CYS A 117 3.78 0.30 11.56
C CYS A 117 2.70 0.63 10.52
N THR A 118 3.09 1.24 9.41
CA THR A 118 2.19 1.65 8.33
C THR A 118 2.68 1.04 7.02
N VAL A 119 1.78 0.33 6.34
CA VAL A 119 2.06 -0.27 5.03
C VAL A 119 1.25 0.49 3.99
N PRO A 120 1.90 1.11 3.00
CA PRO A 120 1.20 1.81 1.93
C PRO A 120 0.86 0.86 0.77
N ASP A 121 -0.27 1.12 0.14
CA ASP A 121 -0.62 0.63 -1.19
C ASP A 121 -1.10 1.80 -2.03
N PHE A 122 -0.82 1.80 -3.34
CA PHE A 122 -1.17 2.93 -4.21
C PHE A 122 -1.31 2.53 -5.67
N THR A 123 -2.01 3.37 -6.43
CA THR A 123 -2.18 3.21 -7.88
C THR A 123 -0.81 3.33 -8.56
N LYS A 124 -0.33 2.25 -9.17
CA LYS A 124 0.98 2.15 -9.83
C LYS A 124 0.93 2.58 -11.30
N GLU A 125 -0.24 2.47 -11.92
CA GLU A 125 -0.45 2.89 -13.30
C GLU A 125 -0.50 4.42 -13.41
N PRO A 126 -0.07 4.99 -14.55
CA PRO A 126 -0.19 6.42 -14.79
C PRO A 126 -1.64 6.89 -14.73
N ILE A 127 -1.91 7.88 -13.88
CA ILE A 127 -3.24 8.46 -13.70
C ILE A 127 -3.39 9.59 -14.74
N MET A 128 -4.27 9.38 -15.70
CA MET A 128 -4.49 10.32 -16.80
C MET A 128 -5.12 11.64 -16.31
N PRO A 129 -4.98 12.75 -17.06
CA PRO A 129 -5.62 14.02 -16.75
C PRO A 129 -7.11 13.87 -16.42
N GLY A 130 -7.57 14.50 -15.33
CA GLY A 130 -8.93 14.42 -14.82
C GLY A 130 -9.31 13.11 -14.13
N LYS A 131 -8.40 12.11 -14.08
CA LYS A 131 -8.67 10.83 -13.42
C LYS A 131 -8.16 10.83 -11.98
N LYS A 132 -8.70 9.89 -11.19
CA LYS A 132 -8.36 9.69 -9.78
C LYS A 132 -7.49 8.45 -9.59
N GLY A 133 -6.52 8.57 -8.69
CA GLY A 133 -5.78 7.46 -8.11
C GLY A 133 -6.08 7.31 -6.62
N LYS A 134 -5.63 6.21 -6.05
CA LYS A 134 -5.84 5.87 -4.65
C LYS A 134 -4.49 5.63 -3.96
N ILE A 135 -4.39 6.06 -2.71
CA ILE A 135 -3.29 5.76 -1.81
C ILE A 135 -3.91 5.25 -0.53
N THR A 136 -3.68 3.98 -0.20
CA THR A 136 -4.22 3.33 1.00
C THR A 136 -3.09 3.21 2.02
N LEU A 137 -3.34 3.68 3.24
CA LEU A 137 -2.41 3.48 4.36
C LEU A 137 -3.05 2.48 5.33
N HIS A 138 -2.37 1.34 5.53
CA HIS A 138 -2.74 0.33 6.52
C HIS A 138 -1.91 0.56 7.77
N PHE A 139 -2.56 0.73 8.92
CA PHE A 139 -1.92 0.95 10.21
C PHE A 139 -2.19 -0.19 11.17
N ASP A 140 -1.14 -0.71 11.80
CA ASP A 140 -1.20 -1.73 12.86
C ASP A 140 -0.94 -1.07 14.21
N SER A 141 -1.95 -1.07 15.08
CA SER A 141 -1.90 -0.42 16.39
C SER A 141 -1.32 -1.27 17.51
N THR A 142 -0.83 -2.50 17.23
CA THR A 142 -0.40 -3.48 18.23
C THR A 142 0.63 -2.93 19.23
N ASN A 143 1.58 -2.12 18.76
CA ASN A 143 2.68 -1.60 19.58
C ASN A 143 2.49 -0.16 20.02
N PHE A 144 1.25 0.34 20.03
CA PHE A 144 0.95 1.73 20.36
C PHE A 144 -0.17 1.83 21.39
N GLU A 145 -0.19 2.95 22.12
CA GLU A 145 -1.19 3.31 23.13
C GLU A 145 -1.43 4.83 23.11
N GLY A 146 -2.62 5.25 23.49
CA GLY A 146 -2.99 6.65 23.59
C GLY A 146 -3.07 7.34 22.23
N ASN A 147 -2.80 8.64 22.22
CA ASN A 147 -2.86 9.45 20.99
C ASN A 147 -1.62 9.25 20.14
N VAL A 148 -1.80 8.89 18.90
CA VAL A 148 -0.74 8.75 17.90
C VAL A 148 -1.02 9.63 16.70
N SER A 149 0.06 10.16 16.11
CA SER A 149 0.04 10.85 14.82
C SER A 149 1.10 10.21 13.93
N LYS A 150 0.71 9.82 12.73
CA LYS A 150 1.57 9.15 11.76
C LYS A 150 1.46 9.86 10.41
N PHE A 151 2.47 9.62 9.57
CA PHE A 151 2.51 10.21 8.24
C PHE A 151 3.09 9.25 7.21
N ALA A 152 2.82 9.56 5.94
CA ALA A 152 3.49 8.99 4.78
C ALA A 152 3.80 10.10 3.78
N ASP A 153 4.98 10.04 3.19
CA ASP A 153 5.43 10.95 2.16
C ASP A 153 5.23 10.29 0.78
N VAL A 154 4.48 10.97 -0.09
CA VAL A 154 4.15 10.51 -1.44
C VAL A 154 5.06 11.23 -2.43
N PHE A 155 5.76 10.47 -3.25
CA PHE A 155 6.62 10.95 -4.34
C PHE A 155 5.94 10.71 -5.67
N ALA A 156 5.80 11.79 -6.45
CA ALA A 156 5.15 11.77 -7.75
C ALA A 156 5.76 12.86 -8.65
N ASN A 157 5.44 12.90 -9.95
CA ASN A 157 5.91 13.94 -10.86
C ASN A 157 5.14 15.26 -10.71
N VAL A 158 5.24 15.87 -9.53
CA VAL A 158 4.66 17.18 -9.19
C VAL A 158 5.73 18.15 -8.69
N GLU A 159 5.47 19.47 -8.77
CA GLU A 159 6.46 20.48 -8.37
C GLU A 159 6.80 20.43 -6.88
N LYS A 160 5.77 20.21 -6.05
CA LYS A 160 5.93 20.20 -4.58
C LYS A 160 5.96 18.78 -4.06
N MET A 161 7.16 18.23 -3.90
CA MET A 161 7.41 16.92 -3.32
C MET A 161 8.17 17.01 -2.00
N PRO A 162 7.96 16.08 -1.07
CA PRO A 162 6.90 15.05 -1.05
C PRO A 162 5.53 15.63 -0.70
N ILE A 163 4.46 14.98 -1.17
CA ILE A 163 3.11 15.25 -0.69
C ILE A 163 2.93 14.49 0.62
N LYS A 164 2.69 15.19 1.72
CA LYS A 164 2.55 14.57 3.04
C LYS A 164 1.10 14.19 3.32
N LEU A 165 0.87 12.91 3.59
CA LEU A 165 -0.40 12.37 4.11
C LEU A 165 -0.22 12.10 5.61
N THR A 166 -1.22 12.44 6.42
CA THR A 166 -1.18 12.25 7.87
C THR A 166 -2.45 11.58 8.37
N PHE A 167 -2.32 10.83 9.44
CA PHE A 167 -3.49 10.34 10.18
C PHE A 167 -3.24 10.36 11.68
N THR A 168 -4.33 10.42 12.43
CA THR A 168 -4.34 10.34 13.89
C THR A 168 -5.22 9.20 14.37
N ALA A 169 -4.94 8.67 15.54
CA ALA A 169 -5.78 7.71 16.24
C ALA A 169 -5.60 7.83 17.74
N ASN A 170 -6.64 7.49 18.51
CA ASN A 170 -6.60 7.35 19.96
C ASN A 170 -6.75 5.87 20.31
N ILE A 171 -5.63 5.21 20.69
CA ILE A 171 -5.57 3.77 20.92
C ILE A 171 -5.93 3.49 22.35
N GLN A 172 -7.04 2.76 22.53
CA GLN A 172 -7.57 2.32 23.82
C GLN A 172 -7.04 0.92 24.16
N PRO A 173 -6.83 0.60 25.43
CA PRO A 173 -6.44 -0.73 25.87
C PRO A 173 -7.43 -1.83 25.47
#